data_4e2a8a4a5b964dabc7de09d8b997478d
#
_entry.id   4e2a8a4a5b964dabc7de09d8b997478d
#
_cell.length_a   1.000
_cell.length_b   1.000
_cell.length_c   1.000
_cell.angle_alpha   90.00
_cell.angle_beta   90.00
_cell.angle_gamma   90.00
#
_symmetry.space_group_name_H-M   'P 1'
#
loop_
_entity.id
_entity.type
_entity.pdbx_description
1 polymer ?
#
loop_
_entity_poly.entity_id
_entity_poly.type
_entity_poly.pdbx_seq_one_letter_code
_entity_poly.pdbx_strand_id
1 'polypeptide(L)'
;MAKNISQAYQKKTHREHILSLPDTYIGSIANAEEDVFLRDGEQFTKQKILVNPGFYKLIDELLVNAHDQVVRLRTRNSENPVKKIMISADATHFYIENDGEPIDVVQHPEHKVWVPQMIFAELLTSTNYDASEKKLVGGKNGYGVKLVNIFAQHMEVMVVDAGRKLSYQQRYSMNMTKIGEPTVKASKSKSSVAIKWEPDFERFGMKEITPDMLRLIERRVWDLAMTVGKDTKVVWNGETLKCKNLVEYAKSYGCESVMYEAPNDRWHIAVGQAEDGAYNMSF
;
A
#
# COMPACT_ATOMS: atom_id res chain seq x y z
N MET A 1 11.92 8.79 47.06
CA MET A 1 11.00 9.65 46.28
C MET A 1 9.80 8.82 45.87
N ALA A 2 8.57 9.20 46.26
CA ALA A 2 7.36 8.48 45.85
C ALA A 2 7.20 8.67 44.32
N LYS A 3 7.09 7.53 43.60
CA LYS A 3 6.78 7.55 42.18
C LYS A 3 5.44 8.25 41.98
N ASN A 4 5.41 9.30 41.16
CA ASN A 4 4.17 9.95 40.78
C ASN A 4 3.32 8.93 40.01
N ILE A 5 2.24 8.43 40.64
CA ILE A 5 1.36 7.36 40.12
C ILE A 5 0.83 7.72 38.73
N SER A 6 0.51 8.99 38.48
CA SER A 6 0.03 9.45 37.16
C SER A 6 1.10 9.39 36.06
N GLN A 7 2.39 9.41 36.42
CA GLN A 7 3.49 9.20 35.46
C GLN A 7 3.80 7.69 35.26
N ALA A 8 3.53 6.87 36.29
CA ALA A 8 3.77 5.43 36.21
C ALA A 8 2.67 4.66 35.46
N TYR A 9 1.42 5.17 35.51
CA TYR A 9 0.25 4.54 34.89
C TYR A 9 -0.43 5.55 33.94
N GLN A 10 -0.09 5.49 32.65
CA GLN A 10 -0.65 6.39 31.63
C GLN A 10 -1.68 5.62 30.78
N LYS A 11 -2.87 6.19 30.64
CA LYS A 11 -3.86 5.74 29.65
C LYS A 11 -3.61 6.46 28.34
N LYS A 12 -3.31 5.71 27.28
CA LYS A 12 -3.15 6.23 25.91
C LYS A 12 -4.36 5.87 25.07
N THR A 13 -4.73 6.74 24.15
CA THR A 13 -5.62 6.40 23.04
C THR A 13 -4.92 5.38 22.15
N HIS A 14 -5.68 4.63 21.35
CA HIS A 14 -5.10 3.65 20.43
C HIS A 14 -4.11 4.30 19.45
N ARG A 15 -4.44 5.48 18.91
CA ARG A 15 -3.56 6.27 18.05
C ARG A 15 -2.27 6.67 18.76
N GLU A 16 -2.33 7.19 19.99
CA GLU A 16 -1.14 7.53 20.79
C GLU A 16 -0.28 6.32 21.10
N HIS A 17 -0.91 5.16 21.33
CA HIS A 17 -0.20 3.89 21.52
C HIS A 17 0.58 3.51 20.26
N ILE A 18 -0.05 3.58 19.07
CA ILE A 18 0.58 3.32 17.77
C ILE A 18 1.80 4.22 17.57
N LEU A 19 1.64 5.53 17.79
CA LEU A 19 2.71 6.51 17.60
C LEU A 19 3.85 6.38 18.63
N SER A 20 3.57 5.83 19.81
CA SER A 20 4.59 5.65 20.86
C SER A 20 5.32 4.31 20.78
N LEU A 21 4.74 3.31 20.10
CA LEU A 21 5.29 1.97 19.94
C LEU A 21 5.20 1.51 18.48
N PRO A 22 5.85 2.25 17.55
CA PRO A 22 5.75 1.97 16.11
C PRO A 22 6.20 0.56 15.75
N ASP A 23 7.21 0.02 16.43
CA ASP A 23 7.76 -1.31 16.14
C ASP A 23 6.71 -2.43 16.21
N THR A 24 5.72 -2.28 17.07
CA THR A 24 4.61 -3.25 17.21
C THR A 24 3.72 -3.28 15.96
N TYR A 25 3.62 -2.19 15.21
CA TYR A 25 2.64 -2.01 14.13
C TYR A 25 3.25 -1.98 12.74
N ILE A 26 4.41 -1.33 12.59
CA ILE A 26 5.06 -1.10 11.29
C ILE A 26 6.51 -1.61 11.25
N GLY A 27 7.01 -2.15 12.36
CA GLY A 27 8.41 -2.55 12.47
C GLY A 27 9.33 -1.38 12.79
N SER A 28 10.64 -1.60 12.68
CA SER A 28 11.64 -0.61 13.06
C SER A 28 11.54 0.67 12.23
N ILE A 29 11.58 1.81 12.92
CA ILE A 29 11.69 3.14 12.30
C ILE A 29 13.14 3.66 12.26
N ALA A 30 14.09 2.86 12.72
CA ALA A 30 15.51 3.17 12.60
C ALA A 30 16.00 2.80 11.20
N ASN A 31 16.82 3.70 10.61
CA ASN A 31 17.48 3.42 9.35
C ASN A 31 18.55 2.35 9.53
N ALA A 32 18.60 1.38 8.62
CA ALA A 32 19.58 0.31 8.59
C ALA A 32 20.14 0.12 7.18
N GLU A 33 21.41 -0.28 7.07
CA GLU A 33 21.96 -0.71 5.79
C GLU A 33 21.41 -2.09 5.44
N GLU A 34 20.85 -2.21 4.25
CA GLU A 34 20.31 -3.47 3.72
C GLU A 34 20.80 -3.72 2.30
N ASP A 35 21.09 -4.99 2.01
CA ASP A 35 21.35 -5.47 0.67
C ASP A 35 20.02 -5.74 -0.04
N VAL A 36 19.68 -4.91 -1.01
CA VAL A 36 18.42 -4.98 -1.75
C VAL A 36 18.65 -5.03 -3.25
N PHE A 37 17.71 -5.60 -3.98
CA PHE A 37 17.72 -5.51 -5.43
C PHE A 37 17.09 -4.19 -5.88
N LEU A 38 17.79 -3.42 -6.68
CA LEU A 38 17.33 -2.19 -7.28
C LEU A 38 17.47 -2.26 -8.80
N ARG A 39 16.57 -1.58 -9.48
CA ARG A 39 16.59 -1.55 -10.94
C ARG A 39 17.77 -0.75 -11.47
N ASP A 40 18.48 -1.32 -12.45
CA ASP A 40 19.56 -0.69 -13.21
C ASP A 40 19.36 -1.06 -14.70
N GLY A 41 18.86 -0.10 -15.48
CA GLY A 41 18.41 -0.35 -16.83
C GLY A 41 17.22 -1.34 -16.88
N GLU A 42 17.41 -2.49 -17.53
CA GLU A 42 16.41 -3.55 -17.63
C GLU A 42 16.57 -4.64 -16.56
N GLN A 43 17.64 -4.61 -15.76
CA GLN A 43 17.96 -5.62 -14.77
C GLN A 43 17.80 -5.10 -13.34
N PHE A 44 17.66 -6.04 -12.40
CA PHE A 44 17.74 -5.78 -10.97
C PHE A 44 19.12 -6.24 -10.47
N THR A 45 19.86 -5.32 -9.86
CA THR A 45 21.20 -5.59 -9.28
C THR A 45 21.14 -5.44 -7.77
N LYS A 46 21.93 -6.27 -7.08
CA LYS A 46 22.04 -6.21 -5.62
C LYS A 46 22.88 -5.00 -5.22
N GLN A 47 22.31 -4.13 -4.40
CA GLN A 47 22.95 -2.90 -3.94
C GLN A 47 22.71 -2.72 -2.44
N LYS A 48 23.70 -2.16 -1.74
CA LYS A 48 23.57 -1.80 -0.33
C LYS A 48 23.07 -0.37 -0.22
N ILE A 49 21.93 -0.18 0.44
CA ILE A 49 21.34 1.13 0.66
C ILE A 49 20.88 1.30 2.11
N LEU A 50 20.62 2.53 2.49
CA LEU A 50 20.00 2.85 3.77
C LEU A 50 18.48 2.75 3.65
N VAL A 51 17.87 1.81 4.38
CA VAL A 51 16.42 1.54 4.37
C VAL A 51 15.82 1.93 5.71
N ASN A 52 14.63 2.52 5.69
CA ASN A 52 13.77 2.64 6.86
C ASN A 52 12.64 1.61 6.74
N PRO A 53 12.68 0.50 7.49
CA PRO A 53 11.72 -0.60 7.32
C PRO A 53 10.27 -0.18 7.61
N GLY A 54 10.05 0.60 8.68
CA GLY A 54 8.72 1.06 9.05
C GLY A 54 8.10 2.00 8.01
N PHE A 55 8.91 2.90 7.46
CA PHE A 55 8.49 3.76 6.36
C PHE A 55 8.12 2.94 5.12
N TYR A 56 8.99 2.01 4.72
CA TYR A 56 8.77 1.12 3.58
C TYR A 56 7.51 0.28 3.75
N LYS A 57 7.25 -0.22 4.98
CA LYS A 57 6.05 -0.98 5.30
C LYS A 57 4.76 -0.19 5.05
N LEU A 58 4.73 1.11 5.33
CA LEU A 58 3.55 1.95 5.07
C LEU A 58 3.27 2.12 3.58
N ILE A 59 4.31 2.24 2.76
CA ILE A 59 4.18 2.24 1.29
C ILE A 59 3.65 0.89 0.82
N ASP A 60 4.20 -0.21 1.35
CA ASP A 60 3.77 -1.56 1.02
C ASP A 60 2.27 -1.78 1.35
N GLU A 61 1.78 -1.26 2.46
CA GLU A 61 0.35 -1.32 2.81
C GLU A 61 -0.55 -0.69 1.74
N LEU A 62 -0.13 0.43 1.14
CA LEU A 62 -0.88 1.07 0.06
C LEU A 62 -0.87 0.22 -1.22
N LEU A 63 0.28 -0.34 -1.58
CA LEU A 63 0.45 -1.18 -2.75
C LEU A 63 -0.34 -2.50 -2.61
N VAL A 64 -0.27 -3.13 -1.44
CA VAL A 64 -1.00 -4.37 -1.13
C VAL A 64 -2.51 -4.14 -1.20
N ASN A 65 -3.03 -3.01 -0.70
CA ASN A 65 -4.46 -2.71 -0.80
C ASN A 65 -4.94 -2.61 -2.25
N ALA A 66 -4.15 -2.00 -3.13
CA ALA A 66 -4.46 -1.95 -4.56
C ALA A 66 -4.41 -3.35 -5.22
N HIS A 67 -3.41 -4.17 -4.86
CA HIS A 67 -3.31 -5.56 -5.28
C HIS A 67 -4.52 -6.38 -4.82
N ASP A 68 -4.86 -6.31 -3.55
CA ASP A 68 -5.99 -7.03 -2.95
C ASP A 68 -7.31 -6.67 -3.64
N GLN A 69 -7.49 -5.40 -4.05
CA GLN A 69 -8.65 -4.99 -4.82
C GLN A 69 -8.69 -5.69 -6.20
N VAL A 70 -7.54 -5.80 -6.90
CA VAL A 70 -7.45 -6.55 -8.16
C VAL A 70 -7.87 -8.01 -7.96
N VAL A 71 -7.28 -8.69 -6.97
CA VAL A 71 -7.57 -10.09 -6.67
C VAL A 71 -9.04 -10.29 -6.30
N ARG A 72 -9.57 -9.46 -5.40
CA ARG A 72 -10.95 -9.53 -4.94
C ARG A 72 -11.96 -9.39 -6.09
N LEU A 73 -11.75 -8.39 -6.97
CA LEU A 73 -12.66 -8.16 -8.09
C LEU A 73 -12.57 -9.26 -9.16
N ARG A 74 -11.39 -9.83 -9.37
CA ARG A 74 -11.23 -11.00 -10.26
C ARG A 74 -11.91 -12.24 -9.70
N THR A 75 -11.68 -12.56 -8.44
CA THR A 75 -12.22 -13.76 -7.79
C THR A 75 -13.75 -13.79 -7.83
N ARG A 76 -14.40 -12.64 -7.72
CA ARG A 76 -15.87 -12.54 -7.81
C ARG A 76 -16.40 -12.24 -9.20
N ASN A 77 -15.55 -12.27 -10.23
CA ASN A 77 -15.92 -11.97 -11.60
C ASN A 77 -16.67 -10.64 -11.76
N SER A 78 -16.15 -9.59 -11.12
CA SER A 78 -16.78 -8.28 -11.16
C SER A 78 -16.90 -7.74 -12.58
N GLU A 79 -18.03 -7.11 -12.90
CA GLU A 79 -18.24 -6.38 -14.16
C GLU A 79 -17.32 -5.13 -14.26
N ASN A 80 -16.81 -4.65 -13.13
CA ASN A 80 -15.97 -3.49 -13.01
C ASN A 80 -14.60 -3.84 -12.37
N PRO A 81 -13.77 -4.71 -12.99
CA PRO A 81 -12.48 -5.07 -12.44
C PRO A 81 -11.49 -3.89 -12.51
N VAL A 82 -10.45 -3.94 -11.70
CA VAL A 82 -9.34 -2.97 -11.80
C VAL A 82 -8.60 -3.18 -13.13
N LYS A 83 -8.56 -2.17 -13.96
CA LYS A 83 -7.84 -2.14 -15.24
C LYS A 83 -6.57 -1.32 -15.20
N LYS A 84 -6.46 -0.41 -14.25
CA LYS A 84 -5.33 0.50 -14.11
C LYS A 84 -5.04 0.83 -12.66
N ILE A 85 -3.75 0.77 -12.31
CA ILE A 85 -3.20 1.32 -11.07
C ILE A 85 -2.17 2.37 -11.47
N MET A 86 -2.32 3.58 -10.96
CA MET A 86 -1.38 4.68 -11.13
C MET A 86 -0.67 4.95 -9.82
N ILE A 87 0.66 5.00 -9.85
CA ILE A 87 1.50 5.25 -8.70
C ILE A 87 2.51 6.30 -9.08
N SER A 88 2.70 7.28 -8.22
CA SER A 88 3.81 8.23 -8.34
C SER A 88 4.39 8.56 -6.98
N ALA A 89 5.67 8.80 -6.94
CA ALA A 89 6.39 9.28 -5.76
C ALA A 89 7.47 10.28 -6.16
N ASP A 90 7.69 11.23 -5.29
CA ASP A 90 8.78 12.18 -5.33
C ASP A 90 9.44 12.27 -3.94
N ALA A 91 10.31 13.24 -3.71
CA ALA A 91 10.99 13.42 -2.43
C ALA A 91 10.05 13.61 -1.24
N THR A 92 8.81 14.05 -1.46
CA THR A 92 7.90 14.52 -0.41
C THR A 92 6.56 13.80 -0.37
N HIS A 93 6.13 13.21 -1.47
CA HIS A 93 4.79 12.65 -1.60
C HIS A 93 4.81 11.26 -2.21
N PHE A 94 3.82 10.47 -1.83
CA PHE A 94 3.43 9.24 -2.49
C PHE A 94 1.96 9.33 -2.91
N TYR A 95 1.67 8.92 -4.13
CA TYR A 95 0.32 8.88 -4.68
C TYR A 95 0.02 7.50 -5.25
N ILE A 96 -1.18 7.01 -5.00
CA ILE A 96 -1.70 5.79 -5.62
C ILE A 96 -3.17 5.96 -5.96
N GLU A 97 -3.56 5.52 -7.15
CA GLU A 97 -4.95 5.48 -7.61
C GLU A 97 -5.21 4.18 -8.35
N ASN A 98 -6.34 3.56 -8.10
CA ASN A 98 -6.85 2.48 -8.93
C ASN A 98 -8.29 2.78 -9.40
N ASP A 99 -8.61 2.31 -10.58
CA ASP A 99 -9.98 2.22 -11.10
C ASP A 99 -10.68 0.93 -10.58
N GLY A 100 -11.78 0.56 -11.20
CA GLY A 100 -12.58 -0.60 -10.84
C GLY A 100 -13.76 -0.22 -9.94
N GLU A 101 -14.25 -1.18 -9.15
CA GLU A 101 -15.30 -0.87 -8.19
C GLU A 101 -14.80 0.04 -7.08
N PRO A 102 -15.51 1.13 -6.78
CA PRO A 102 -15.11 2.10 -5.78
C PRO A 102 -15.48 1.64 -4.36
N ILE A 103 -15.05 2.43 -3.37
CA ILE A 103 -15.66 2.44 -2.04
C ILE A 103 -16.99 3.15 -2.15
N ASP A 104 -18.02 2.61 -1.50
CA ASP A 104 -19.36 3.20 -1.48
C ASP A 104 -19.35 4.61 -0.85
N VAL A 105 -19.74 5.62 -1.62
CA VAL A 105 -19.90 6.99 -1.11
C VAL A 105 -21.29 7.14 -0.49
N VAL A 106 -21.44 6.61 0.73
CA VAL A 106 -22.67 6.59 1.51
C VAL A 106 -22.35 6.73 2.99
N GLN A 107 -23.30 7.28 3.77
CA GLN A 107 -23.18 7.28 5.23
C GLN A 107 -23.60 5.92 5.80
N HIS A 108 -22.80 5.40 6.72
CA HIS A 108 -23.15 4.17 7.43
C HIS A 108 -24.46 4.36 8.23
N PRO A 109 -25.43 3.44 8.10
CA PRO A 109 -26.78 3.66 8.67
C PRO A 109 -26.77 3.81 10.20
N GLU A 110 -25.90 3.12 10.89
CA GLU A 110 -25.80 3.15 12.36
C GLU A 110 -24.86 4.25 12.87
N HIS A 111 -23.65 4.35 12.30
CA HIS A 111 -22.61 5.25 12.80
C HIS A 111 -22.73 6.69 12.26
N LYS A 112 -23.55 6.92 11.23
CA LYS A 112 -23.73 8.23 10.57
C LYS A 112 -22.44 8.87 10.05
N VAL A 113 -21.39 8.07 9.86
CA VAL A 113 -20.09 8.44 9.29
C VAL A 113 -20.04 7.95 7.85
N TRP A 114 -19.36 8.66 6.97
CA TRP A 114 -19.16 8.22 5.60
C TRP A 114 -18.31 6.93 5.55
N VAL A 115 -18.73 5.97 4.73
CA VAL A 115 -18.01 4.69 4.59
C VAL A 115 -16.52 4.90 4.25
N PRO A 116 -16.13 5.82 3.33
CA PRO A 116 -14.70 6.12 3.13
C PRO A 116 -14.01 6.57 4.42
N GLN A 117 -14.61 7.48 5.21
CA GLN A 117 -14.02 7.91 6.49
C GLN A 117 -13.81 6.73 7.45
N MET A 118 -14.77 5.82 7.56
CA MET A 118 -14.64 4.64 8.41
C MET A 118 -13.44 3.77 7.99
N ILE A 119 -13.25 3.58 6.69
CA ILE A 119 -12.16 2.76 6.16
C ILE A 119 -10.79 3.40 6.45
N PHE A 120 -10.68 4.72 6.29
CA PHE A 120 -9.39 5.41 6.34
C PHE A 120 -9.05 6.03 7.71
N ALA A 121 -10.02 6.22 8.61
CA ALA A 121 -9.79 6.94 9.86
C ALA A 121 -10.34 6.27 11.13
N GLU A 122 -11.39 5.45 11.02
CA GLU A 122 -11.95 4.82 12.21
C GLU A 122 -11.17 3.55 12.58
N LEU A 123 -10.44 3.59 13.69
CA LEU A 123 -9.73 2.43 14.21
C LEU A 123 -10.72 1.34 14.65
N LEU A 124 -10.34 0.07 14.52
CA LEU A 124 -11.16 -1.11 14.85
C LEU A 124 -12.41 -1.29 13.97
N THR A 125 -12.42 -0.72 12.76
CA THR A 125 -13.41 -1.03 11.74
C THR A 125 -12.76 -1.77 10.57
N SER A 126 -13.37 -2.85 10.11
CA SER A 126 -12.90 -3.62 8.96
C SER A 126 -14.08 -4.21 8.21
N THR A 127 -14.01 -4.23 6.89
CA THR A 127 -14.90 -5.03 6.04
C THR A 127 -14.57 -6.52 6.09
N ASN A 128 -13.46 -6.89 6.76
CA ASN A 128 -12.91 -8.25 6.77
C ASN A 128 -13.15 -9.00 8.08
N TYR A 129 -14.09 -8.56 8.94
CA TYR A 129 -14.41 -9.26 10.19
C TYR A 129 -15.30 -10.50 9.99
N ASP A 130 -15.90 -10.67 8.80
CA ASP A 130 -16.65 -11.89 8.51
C ASP A 130 -15.69 -13.07 8.32
N ALA A 131 -15.72 -13.99 9.28
CA ALA A 131 -14.88 -15.18 9.30
C ALA A 131 -15.37 -16.30 8.35
N SER A 132 -16.56 -16.15 7.76
CA SER A 132 -17.16 -17.18 6.90
C SER A 132 -16.62 -17.15 5.47
N GLU A 133 -16.01 -16.06 5.01
CA GLU A 133 -15.40 -15.96 3.70
C GLU A 133 -13.97 -16.52 3.69
N LYS A 134 -13.67 -17.42 2.75
CA LYS A 134 -12.29 -17.85 2.45
C LYS A 134 -11.50 -16.67 1.94
N LYS A 135 -10.66 -16.07 2.80
CA LYS A 135 -9.86 -14.90 2.48
C LYS A 135 -8.69 -15.29 1.58
N LEU A 136 -8.71 -14.79 0.34
CA LEU A 136 -7.63 -14.91 -0.64
C LEU A 136 -6.71 -13.66 -0.66
N VAL A 137 -6.99 -12.68 0.21
CA VAL A 137 -6.32 -11.36 0.24
C VAL A 137 -5.44 -11.20 1.47
N GLY A 138 -4.36 -10.40 1.36
CA GLY A 138 -3.37 -10.17 2.41
C GLY A 138 -3.89 -9.36 3.62
N GLY A 139 -4.82 -8.44 3.39
CA GLY A 139 -5.35 -7.53 4.42
C GLY A 139 -6.30 -8.22 5.41
N LYS A 140 -5.78 -8.69 6.56
CA LYS A 140 -6.59 -9.41 7.57
C LYS A 140 -7.21 -8.50 8.64
N ASN A 141 -6.52 -7.45 9.05
CA ASN A 141 -6.80 -6.74 10.31
C ASN A 141 -7.44 -5.36 10.11
N GLY A 142 -7.56 -4.85 8.87
CA GLY A 142 -8.14 -3.53 8.59
C GLY A 142 -7.34 -2.34 9.16
N TYR A 143 -6.08 -2.55 9.54
CA TYR A 143 -5.23 -1.51 10.11
C TYR A 143 -4.34 -0.82 9.08
N GLY A 144 -3.93 -1.47 8.00
CA GLY A 144 -2.86 -1.05 7.12
C GLY A 144 -2.97 0.41 6.67
N VAL A 145 -4.06 0.76 5.98
CA VAL A 145 -4.26 2.13 5.49
C VAL A 145 -4.45 3.15 6.61
N LYS A 146 -4.96 2.73 7.78
CA LYS A 146 -5.10 3.59 8.95
C LYS A 146 -3.75 3.91 9.59
N LEU A 147 -2.82 2.94 9.58
CA LEU A 147 -1.43 3.18 9.97
C LEU A 147 -0.79 4.22 9.05
N VAL A 148 -0.99 4.10 7.72
CA VAL A 148 -0.52 5.12 6.77
C VAL A 148 -1.02 6.52 7.16
N ASN A 149 -2.30 6.64 7.50
CA ASN A 149 -2.91 7.91 7.91
C ASN A 149 -2.35 8.43 9.27
N ILE A 150 -2.12 7.53 10.24
CA ILE A 150 -1.55 7.88 11.54
C ILE A 150 -0.10 8.37 11.42
N PHE A 151 0.66 7.86 10.46
CA PHE A 151 2.05 8.30 10.20
C PHE A 151 2.15 9.37 9.11
N ALA A 152 1.04 10.06 8.81
CA ALA A 152 1.00 11.14 7.83
C ALA A 152 1.10 12.52 8.48
N GLN A 153 1.90 13.42 7.91
CA GLN A 153 1.74 14.85 8.13
C GLN A 153 0.47 15.33 7.44
N HIS A 154 0.26 14.88 6.19
CA HIS A 154 -0.99 15.07 5.46
C HIS A 154 -1.37 13.83 4.67
N MET A 155 -2.64 13.51 4.66
CA MET A 155 -3.21 12.49 3.78
C MET A 155 -4.51 12.99 3.17
N GLU A 156 -4.70 12.75 1.89
CA GLU A 156 -5.93 13.07 1.16
C GLU A 156 -6.47 11.81 0.51
N VAL A 157 -7.74 11.55 0.74
CA VAL A 157 -8.48 10.43 0.16
C VAL A 157 -9.51 10.99 -0.81
N MET A 158 -9.53 10.46 -2.01
CA MET A 158 -10.47 10.80 -3.08
C MET A 158 -11.13 9.52 -3.58
N VAL A 159 -12.45 9.51 -3.62
CA VAL A 159 -13.24 8.39 -4.13
C VAL A 159 -14.22 8.90 -5.17
N VAL A 160 -14.30 8.24 -6.30
CA VAL A 160 -15.37 8.46 -7.27
C VAL A 160 -16.23 7.20 -7.32
N ASP A 161 -17.49 7.35 -6.97
CA ASP A 161 -18.52 6.32 -7.05
C ASP A 161 -19.44 6.61 -8.24
N ALA A 162 -19.11 6.05 -9.39
CA ALA A 162 -19.86 6.29 -10.62
C ALA A 162 -21.28 5.70 -10.54
N GLY A 163 -21.49 4.63 -9.79
CA GLY A 163 -22.81 4.03 -9.59
C GLY A 163 -23.77 4.98 -8.89
N ARG A 164 -23.28 5.71 -7.88
CA ARG A 164 -24.05 6.74 -7.16
C ARG A 164 -23.91 8.13 -7.77
N LYS A 165 -23.05 8.29 -8.79
CA LYS A 165 -22.72 9.58 -9.43
C LYS A 165 -22.21 10.62 -8.42
N LEU A 166 -21.39 10.17 -7.46
CA LEU A 166 -20.81 11.00 -6.40
C LEU A 166 -19.29 10.93 -6.43
N SER A 167 -18.65 12.02 -6.03
CA SER A 167 -17.25 12.05 -5.62
C SER A 167 -17.15 12.45 -4.16
N TYR A 168 -16.22 11.86 -3.48
CA TYR A 168 -15.87 12.11 -2.08
C TYR A 168 -14.41 12.54 -2.00
N GLN A 169 -14.11 13.54 -1.16
CA GLN A 169 -12.76 14.00 -0.87
C GLN A 169 -12.68 14.36 0.60
N GLN A 170 -11.67 13.85 1.30
CA GLN A 170 -11.43 14.19 2.70
C GLN A 170 -9.95 14.28 2.97
N ARG A 171 -9.55 15.23 3.81
CA ARG A 171 -8.17 15.49 4.22
C ARG A 171 -7.99 15.19 5.69
N TYR A 172 -6.86 14.57 5.98
CA TYR A 172 -6.38 14.24 7.32
C TYR A 172 -5.03 14.92 7.51
N SER A 173 -4.72 15.35 8.74
CA SER A 173 -3.43 15.96 9.02
C SER A 173 -2.99 15.75 10.46
N MET A 174 -1.69 16.05 10.71
CA MET A 174 -1.07 15.98 12.02
C MET A 174 -1.29 14.61 12.68
N ASN A 175 -0.85 13.56 11.99
CA ASN A 175 -0.97 12.18 12.48
C ASN A 175 -2.44 11.81 12.82
N MET A 176 -3.37 12.16 11.92
CA MET A 176 -4.81 11.91 12.08
C MET A 176 -5.42 12.55 13.35
N THR A 177 -4.79 13.60 13.92
CA THR A 177 -5.41 14.42 14.97
C THR A 177 -6.45 15.38 14.41
N LYS A 178 -6.27 15.81 13.17
CA LYS A 178 -7.23 16.64 12.47
C LYS A 178 -7.86 15.84 11.34
N ILE A 179 -9.13 15.59 11.48
CA ILE A 179 -9.99 14.97 10.46
C ILE A 179 -10.82 16.10 9.86
N GLY A 180 -10.54 16.46 8.60
CA GLY A 180 -11.28 17.50 7.89
C GLY A 180 -12.68 17.04 7.55
N GLU A 181 -13.60 17.99 7.34
CA GLU A 181 -14.94 17.69 6.85
C GLU A 181 -14.87 17.12 5.42
N PRO A 182 -15.58 16.04 5.13
CA PRO A 182 -15.63 15.47 3.79
C PRO A 182 -16.39 16.38 2.83
N THR A 183 -15.85 16.49 1.62
CA THR A 183 -16.53 17.16 0.52
C THR A 183 -17.15 16.10 -0.39
N VAL A 184 -18.48 16.09 -0.50
CA VAL A 184 -19.23 15.20 -1.39
C VAL A 184 -19.92 16.02 -2.48
N LYS A 185 -19.69 15.65 -3.75
CA LYS A 185 -20.23 16.38 -4.92
C LYS A 185 -20.74 15.40 -5.97
N ALA A 186 -21.67 15.87 -6.82
CA ALA A 186 -22.06 15.12 -8.01
C ALA A 186 -20.86 14.93 -8.94
N SER A 187 -20.71 13.74 -9.49
CA SER A 187 -19.63 13.40 -10.43
C SER A 187 -20.13 12.55 -11.58
N LYS A 188 -19.56 12.81 -12.76
CA LYS A 188 -19.74 12.00 -13.98
C LYS A 188 -18.48 11.20 -14.33
N SER A 189 -17.46 11.27 -13.49
CA SER A 189 -16.19 10.57 -13.70
C SER A 189 -16.34 9.06 -13.49
N LYS A 190 -15.40 8.30 -14.03
CA LYS A 190 -15.31 6.86 -13.79
C LYS A 190 -14.94 6.59 -12.35
N SER A 191 -15.37 5.44 -11.84
CA SER A 191 -15.02 5.00 -10.50
C SER A 191 -13.52 4.92 -10.29
N SER A 192 -13.07 5.45 -9.16
CA SER A 192 -11.68 5.33 -8.70
C SER A 192 -11.57 5.52 -7.18
N VAL A 193 -10.46 5.04 -6.64
CA VAL A 193 -10.01 5.32 -5.28
C VAL A 193 -8.58 5.82 -5.36
N ALA A 194 -8.33 7.02 -4.84
CA ALA A 194 -7.00 7.61 -4.84
C ALA A 194 -6.60 8.10 -3.45
N ILE A 195 -5.32 7.95 -3.15
CA ILE A 195 -4.68 8.40 -1.91
C ILE A 195 -3.47 9.23 -2.28
N LYS A 196 -3.38 10.43 -1.73
CA LYS A 196 -2.17 11.23 -1.69
C LYS A 196 -1.66 11.26 -0.25
N TRP A 197 -0.41 10.86 -0.05
CA TRP A 197 0.22 10.73 1.25
C TRP A 197 1.49 11.56 1.34
N GLU A 198 1.57 12.39 2.35
CA GLU A 198 2.75 13.12 2.78
C GLU A 198 3.15 12.59 4.15
N PRO A 199 4.26 11.85 4.25
CA PRO A 199 4.71 11.23 5.50
C PRO A 199 5.11 12.25 6.56
N ASP A 200 4.99 11.88 7.83
CA ASP A 200 5.65 12.58 8.91
C ASP A 200 7.11 12.11 9.01
N PHE A 201 7.97 12.69 8.16
CA PHE A 201 9.38 12.31 8.03
C PHE A 201 10.16 12.37 9.34
N GLU A 202 9.84 13.33 10.23
CA GLU A 202 10.53 13.49 11.50
C GLU A 202 10.46 12.21 12.34
N ARG A 203 9.33 11.50 12.31
CA ARG A 203 9.13 10.24 13.05
C ARG A 203 10.01 9.10 12.56
N PHE A 204 10.44 9.16 11.33
CA PHE A 204 11.33 8.16 10.72
C PHE A 204 12.81 8.60 10.74
N GLY A 205 13.12 9.75 11.36
CA GLY A 205 14.46 10.32 11.29
C GLY A 205 14.91 10.66 9.87
N MET A 206 13.95 10.94 8.98
CA MET A 206 14.14 11.26 7.57
C MET A 206 13.83 12.73 7.33
N LYS A 207 14.29 13.28 6.21
CA LYS A 207 13.92 14.62 5.73
C LYS A 207 13.05 14.54 4.47
N GLU A 208 13.23 13.47 3.71
CA GLU A 208 12.59 13.24 2.42
C GLU A 208 12.65 11.76 2.07
N ILE A 209 11.92 11.34 1.06
CA ILE A 209 12.11 10.04 0.41
C ILE A 209 13.39 10.14 -0.42
N THR A 210 14.44 9.47 0.02
CA THR A 210 15.75 9.52 -0.65
C THR A 210 15.68 8.88 -2.04
N PRO A 211 16.60 9.21 -2.96
CA PRO A 211 16.68 8.56 -4.27
C PRO A 211 16.76 7.03 -4.18
N ASP A 212 17.49 6.48 -3.23
CA ASP A 212 17.59 5.03 -3.03
C ASP A 212 16.26 4.43 -2.55
N MET A 213 15.55 5.11 -1.64
CA MET A 213 14.21 4.70 -1.23
C MET A 213 13.21 4.76 -2.39
N LEU A 214 13.29 5.77 -3.27
CA LEU A 214 12.45 5.84 -4.47
C LEU A 214 12.71 4.66 -5.41
N ARG A 215 13.97 4.25 -5.59
CA ARG A 215 14.33 3.07 -6.39
C ARG A 215 13.83 1.77 -5.74
N LEU A 216 13.87 1.68 -4.41
CA LEU A 216 13.31 0.53 -3.68
C LEU A 216 11.79 0.46 -3.82
N ILE A 217 11.11 1.60 -3.75
CA ILE A 217 9.67 1.71 -4.02
C ILE A 217 9.37 1.30 -5.47
N GLU A 218 10.13 1.81 -6.44
CA GLU A 218 10.00 1.41 -7.84
C GLU A 218 10.11 -0.11 -8.02
N ARG A 219 11.11 -0.74 -7.40
CA ARG A 219 11.24 -2.20 -7.44
C ARG A 219 9.96 -2.87 -6.91
N ARG A 220 9.38 -2.39 -5.80
CA ARG A 220 8.14 -2.95 -5.25
C ARG A 220 6.93 -2.72 -6.17
N VAL A 221 6.91 -1.62 -6.91
CA VAL A 221 5.88 -1.37 -7.95
C VAL A 221 6.04 -2.35 -9.13
N TRP A 222 7.26 -2.77 -9.47
CA TRP A 222 7.50 -3.85 -10.43
C TRP A 222 6.99 -5.21 -9.93
N ASP A 223 7.17 -5.52 -8.62
CA ASP A 223 6.59 -6.71 -8.00
C ASP A 223 5.05 -6.69 -8.14
N LEU A 224 4.43 -5.53 -7.89
CA LEU A 224 2.99 -5.34 -8.09
C LEU A 224 2.59 -5.56 -9.55
N ALA A 225 3.32 -4.97 -10.50
CA ALA A 225 3.02 -5.12 -11.92
C ALA A 225 3.09 -6.58 -12.38
N MET A 226 4.05 -7.35 -11.86
CA MET A 226 4.18 -8.78 -12.12
C MET A 226 2.99 -9.56 -11.52
N THR A 227 2.63 -9.32 -10.27
CA THR A 227 1.59 -10.08 -9.55
C THR A 227 0.17 -9.78 -10.04
N VAL A 228 -0.15 -8.53 -10.41
CA VAL A 228 -1.46 -8.20 -10.99
C VAL A 228 -1.63 -8.73 -12.42
N GLY A 229 -0.52 -9.05 -13.11
CA GLY A 229 -0.52 -9.63 -14.45
C GLY A 229 -1.00 -8.67 -15.54
N LYS A 230 -1.11 -9.21 -16.77
CA LYS A 230 -1.33 -8.43 -18.01
C LYS A 230 -2.66 -7.69 -18.12
N ASP A 231 -3.68 -8.10 -17.36
CA ASP A 231 -5.03 -7.53 -17.45
C ASP A 231 -5.19 -6.22 -16.66
N THR A 232 -4.23 -5.90 -15.81
CA THR A 232 -4.18 -4.63 -15.06
C THR A 232 -2.91 -3.86 -15.40
N LYS A 233 -3.07 -2.66 -15.97
CA LYS A 233 -1.96 -1.78 -16.29
C LYS A 233 -1.45 -1.09 -15.03
N VAL A 234 -0.16 -1.22 -14.75
CA VAL A 234 0.52 -0.46 -13.68
C VAL A 234 1.35 0.66 -14.30
N VAL A 235 1.18 1.86 -13.77
CA VAL A 235 1.89 3.07 -14.20
C VAL A 235 2.70 3.61 -13.02
N TRP A 236 3.99 3.78 -13.21
CA TRP A 236 4.92 4.38 -12.27
C TRP A 236 5.47 5.69 -12.81
N ASN A 237 5.28 6.80 -12.07
CA ASN A 237 5.73 8.15 -12.45
C ASN A 237 5.43 8.52 -13.92
N GLY A 238 4.23 8.16 -14.39
CA GLY A 238 3.77 8.42 -15.76
C GLY A 238 4.13 7.35 -16.78
N GLU A 239 5.05 6.43 -16.49
CA GLU A 239 5.46 5.36 -17.38
C GLU A 239 4.70 4.06 -17.11
N THR A 240 4.21 3.41 -18.17
CA THR A 240 3.57 2.10 -18.06
C THR A 240 4.63 1.01 -17.92
N LEU A 241 4.57 0.27 -16.81
CA LEU A 241 5.47 -0.86 -16.60
C LEU A 241 5.07 -2.05 -17.49
N LYS A 242 6.05 -2.56 -18.23
CA LYS A 242 5.86 -3.69 -19.15
C LYS A 242 6.42 -4.96 -18.51
N CYS A 243 5.73 -5.51 -17.53
CA CYS A 243 6.02 -6.82 -16.96
C CYS A 243 5.14 -7.86 -17.62
N LYS A 244 5.70 -8.77 -18.40
CA LYS A 244 4.93 -9.75 -19.19
C LYS A 244 4.47 -10.93 -18.36
N ASN A 245 5.36 -11.51 -17.60
CA ASN A 245 5.12 -12.73 -16.81
C ASN A 245 6.29 -12.97 -15.82
N LEU A 246 6.11 -13.96 -14.95
CA LEU A 246 7.10 -14.31 -13.93
C LEU A 246 8.45 -14.77 -14.51
N VAL A 247 8.45 -15.40 -15.69
CA VAL A 247 9.69 -15.84 -16.34
C VAL A 247 10.55 -14.65 -16.76
N GLU A 248 9.95 -13.66 -17.45
CA GLU A 248 10.65 -12.44 -17.83
C GLU A 248 11.09 -11.63 -16.61
N TYR A 249 10.26 -11.66 -15.55
CA TYR A 249 10.62 -11.03 -14.29
C TYR A 249 11.82 -11.70 -13.61
N ALA A 250 11.87 -13.04 -13.58
CA ALA A 250 13.03 -13.77 -13.05
C ALA A 250 14.30 -13.50 -13.86
N LYS A 251 14.20 -13.39 -15.18
CA LYS A 251 15.34 -13.03 -16.05
C LYS A 251 15.89 -11.63 -15.74
N SER A 252 15.04 -10.69 -15.33
CA SER A 252 15.51 -9.35 -14.94
C SER A 252 16.40 -9.36 -13.68
N TYR A 253 16.41 -10.46 -12.92
CA TYR A 253 17.36 -10.70 -11.80
C TYR A 253 18.61 -11.46 -12.20
N GLY A 254 18.93 -11.50 -13.48
CA GLY A 254 20.11 -12.21 -14.00
C GLY A 254 19.94 -13.73 -14.05
N CYS A 255 18.72 -14.24 -13.94
CA CYS A 255 18.48 -15.68 -14.07
C CYS A 255 18.53 -16.10 -15.52
N GLU A 256 19.42 -17.04 -15.83
CA GLU A 256 19.42 -17.79 -17.09
C GLU A 256 18.54 -19.03 -16.99
N SER A 257 18.16 -19.62 -18.08
CA SER A 257 17.50 -20.92 -18.14
C SER A 257 16.33 -21.08 -17.15
N VAL A 258 15.40 -20.14 -17.16
CA VAL A 258 14.27 -20.11 -16.22
C VAL A 258 13.22 -21.18 -16.57
N MET A 259 12.98 -22.10 -15.64
CA MET A 259 11.86 -23.04 -15.66
C MET A 259 10.67 -22.43 -14.91
N TYR A 260 9.46 -22.67 -15.42
CA TYR A 260 8.23 -22.14 -14.84
C TYR A 260 7.20 -23.24 -14.70
N GLU A 261 6.54 -23.27 -13.55
CA GLU A 261 5.43 -24.15 -13.24
C GLU A 261 4.33 -23.41 -12.48
N ALA A 262 3.07 -23.69 -12.81
CA ALA A 262 1.89 -23.22 -12.09
C ALA A 262 1.05 -24.42 -11.68
N PRO A 263 1.35 -25.07 -10.54
CA PRO A 263 0.62 -26.25 -10.08
C PRO A 263 -0.85 -25.97 -9.75
N ASN A 264 -1.20 -24.73 -9.50
CA ASN A 264 -2.58 -24.26 -9.36
C ASN A 264 -2.63 -22.72 -9.50
N ASP A 265 -3.83 -22.15 -9.47
CA ASP A 265 -4.05 -20.70 -9.66
C ASP A 265 -3.41 -19.81 -8.58
N ARG A 266 -2.95 -20.37 -7.48
CA ARG A 266 -2.34 -19.63 -6.35
C ARG A 266 -0.83 -19.72 -6.30
N TRP A 267 -0.24 -20.71 -6.97
CA TRP A 267 1.18 -20.97 -6.95
C TRP A 267 1.76 -20.87 -8.35
N HIS A 268 2.59 -19.87 -8.53
CA HIS A 268 3.39 -19.67 -9.74
C HIS A 268 4.85 -19.69 -9.32
N ILE A 269 5.62 -20.62 -9.86
CA ILE A 269 6.99 -20.86 -9.47
C ILE A 269 7.88 -20.67 -10.69
N ALA A 270 8.90 -19.85 -10.56
CA ALA A 270 9.98 -19.71 -11.54
C ALA A 270 11.31 -20.03 -10.86
N VAL A 271 12.07 -20.94 -11.45
CA VAL A 271 13.39 -21.33 -10.96
C VAL A 271 14.39 -21.13 -12.09
N GLY A 272 15.47 -20.42 -11.82
CA GLY A 272 16.52 -20.16 -12.78
C GLY A 272 17.89 -20.21 -12.12
N GLN A 273 18.94 -20.37 -12.92
CA GLN A 273 20.31 -20.31 -12.49
C GLN A 273 20.74 -18.84 -12.45
N ALA A 274 21.26 -18.38 -11.32
CA ALA A 274 21.87 -17.07 -11.18
C ALA A 274 23.39 -17.20 -11.05
N GLU A 275 24.14 -16.28 -11.61
CA GLU A 275 25.61 -16.31 -11.57
C GLU A 275 26.15 -16.06 -10.15
N ASP A 276 25.47 -15.22 -9.35
CA ASP A 276 25.98 -14.71 -8.08
C ASP A 276 25.44 -15.44 -6.84
N GLY A 277 24.77 -16.58 -6.98
CA GLY A 277 24.28 -17.36 -5.84
C GLY A 277 22.80 -17.73 -5.91
N ALA A 278 22.22 -18.12 -4.77
CA ALA A 278 20.83 -18.52 -4.65
C ALA A 278 19.99 -17.38 -4.06
N TYR A 279 18.91 -17.01 -4.74
CA TYR A 279 17.97 -16.00 -4.28
C TYR A 279 16.58 -16.63 -4.17
N ASN A 280 15.84 -16.29 -3.11
CA ASN A 280 14.45 -16.65 -2.93
C ASN A 280 13.62 -15.37 -2.90
N MET A 281 12.65 -15.24 -3.82
CA MET A 281 11.72 -14.14 -3.87
C MET A 281 10.30 -14.70 -3.82
N SER A 282 9.50 -14.19 -2.88
CA SER A 282 8.10 -14.56 -2.68
C SER A 282 7.23 -13.30 -2.73
N PHE A 283 6.06 -13.40 -3.38
CA PHE A 283 5.13 -12.29 -3.58
C PHE A 283 3.73 -12.65 -3.09
#